data_d9015dcc821c03779d44dfb8b9f3aaa5
#
_entry.id   d9015dcc821c03779d44dfb8b9f3aaa5
#
_cell.length_a   1.000
_cell.length_b   1.000
_cell.length_c   1.000
_cell.angle_alpha   90.00
_cell.angle_beta   90.00
_cell.angle_gamma   90.00
#
_symmetry.space_group_name_H-M   'P 1'
#
loop_
_entity.id
_entity.type
_entity.pdbx_description
1 polymer ?
#
loop_
_entity_poly.entity_id
_entity_poly.type
_entity_poly.pdbx_seq_one_letter_code
_entity_poly.pdbx_strand_id
1 'polypeptide(L)'
;DVAPSRGLGDVYKRQILLNGAAVFDFPQFEQDKIGRVKKMHLDRWTPETAATAKYPALHYGTHDNNKNGNSSLFLYDASYLRLKNVEIGYNVSPKLLRKFHVQQARIYVQGLNLLTFDKLGDVDIDPETKSGDGASWYPIQKVFNFGIDITF
;
A
#
# COMPACT_ATOMS: atom_id res chain seq x y z
N ASP A 1 15.13 16.64 27.43
CA ASP A 1 13.67 16.48 27.24
C ASP A 1 13.40 15.74 25.96
N VAL A 2 12.73 14.60 26.06
CA VAL A 2 12.24 13.90 24.89
C VAL A 2 11.03 14.68 24.38
N ALA A 3 11.14 15.23 23.18
CA ALA A 3 10.00 15.89 22.53
C ALA A 3 8.88 14.88 22.31
N PRO A 4 7.60 15.25 22.52
CA PRO A 4 6.51 14.33 22.32
C PRO A 4 6.50 13.79 20.88
N SER A 5 6.37 12.48 20.75
CA SER A 5 6.18 11.83 19.47
C SER A 5 4.88 12.35 18.82
N ARG A 6 4.97 12.84 17.60
CA ARG A 6 3.80 13.21 16.79
C ARG A 6 3.50 12.07 15.84
N GLY A 7 2.36 11.44 16.03
CA GLY A 7 1.85 10.43 15.11
C GLY A 7 0.57 10.95 14.44
N LEU A 8 0.54 10.94 13.12
CA LEU A 8 -0.66 11.15 12.32
C LEU A 8 -1.00 9.85 11.61
N GLY A 9 -2.21 9.36 11.83
CA GLY A 9 -2.75 8.19 11.18
C GLY A 9 -4.02 8.54 10.42
N ASP A 10 -4.29 7.81 9.36
CA ASP A 10 -5.54 7.87 8.61
C ASP A 10 -6.35 6.60 8.87
N VAL A 11 -7.64 6.80 9.17
CA VAL A 11 -8.65 5.76 9.23
C VAL A 11 -9.69 6.04 8.17
N TYR A 12 -9.89 5.12 7.25
CA TYR A 12 -10.83 5.30 6.16
C TYR A 12 -11.70 4.07 5.94
N LYS A 13 -13.01 4.29 5.77
CA LYS A 13 -13.96 3.24 5.36
C LYS A 13 -14.35 3.49 3.92
N ARG A 14 -14.02 2.55 3.04
CA ARG A 14 -14.40 2.66 1.63
C ARG A 14 -14.47 1.30 0.96
N GLN A 15 -15.27 1.23 -0.09
CA GLN A 15 -15.24 0.14 -1.05
C GLN A 15 -14.61 0.63 -2.35
N ILE A 16 -13.91 -0.25 -3.02
CA ILE A 16 -13.38 0.00 -4.36
C ILE A 16 -13.86 -1.09 -5.31
N LEU A 17 -14.25 -0.69 -6.49
CA LEU A 17 -14.50 -1.59 -7.60
C LEU A 17 -13.29 -1.56 -8.51
N LEU A 18 -12.64 -2.70 -8.68
CA LEU A 18 -11.50 -2.83 -9.57
C LEU A 18 -11.94 -3.33 -10.94
N ASN A 19 -11.19 -2.95 -11.96
CA ASN A 19 -11.37 -3.55 -13.28
C ASN A 19 -10.84 -4.99 -13.25
N GLY A 20 -11.75 -5.97 -13.37
CA GLY A 20 -11.40 -7.37 -13.29
C GLY A 20 -10.39 -7.82 -14.34
N ALA A 21 -10.47 -7.29 -15.55
CA ALA A 21 -9.50 -7.59 -16.60
C ALA A 21 -8.10 -7.10 -16.21
N ALA A 22 -7.99 -5.89 -15.68
CA ALA A 22 -6.69 -5.33 -15.31
C ALA A 22 -6.10 -5.95 -14.03
N VAL A 23 -6.94 -6.40 -13.10
CA VAL A 23 -6.49 -7.01 -11.84
C VAL A 23 -6.19 -8.48 -12.00
N PHE A 24 -7.04 -9.22 -12.71
CA PHE A 24 -7.03 -10.67 -12.76
C PHE A 24 -6.50 -11.23 -14.07
N ASP A 25 -6.80 -10.62 -15.21
CA ASP A 25 -6.30 -11.11 -16.50
C ASP A 25 -4.80 -10.89 -16.68
N PHE A 26 -4.25 -11.47 -17.74
CA PHE A 26 -2.86 -11.31 -18.15
C PHE A 26 -2.76 -10.32 -19.33
N PRO A 27 -2.99 -9.02 -19.14
CA PRO A 27 -2.95 -8.06 -20.25
C PRO A 27 -1.60 -8.02 -20.96
N GLN A 28 -0.52 -8.40 -20.25
CA GLN A 28 0.84 -8.43 -20.80
C GLN A 28 1.15 -9.71 -21.60
N PHE A 29 0.31 -10.75 -21.51
CA PHE A 29 0.51 -11.96 -22.30
C PHE A 29 0.19 -11.75 -23.79
N GLU A 30 -0.70 -10.82 -24.11
CA GLU A 30 -1.11 -10.57 -25.48
C GLU A 30 -0.07 -9.74 -26.24
N GLN A 31 0.56 -8.77 -25.59
CA GLN A 31 1.47 -7.84 -26.26
C GLN A 31 2.92 -8.33 -26.30
N ASP A 32 3.44 -8.87 -25.18
CA ASP A 32 4.87 -9.13 -25.04
C ASP A 32 5.21 -10.59 -24.73
N LYS A 33 4.23 -11.47 -24.65
CA LYS A 33 4.38 -12.90 -24.27
C LYS A 33 5.08 -13.11 -22.93
N ILE A 34 5.16 -12.09 -22.09
CA ILE A 34 5.79 -12.11 -20.77
C ILE A 34 4.71 -11.86 -19.74
N GLY A 35 4.01 -12.90 -19.33
CA GLY A 35 3.02 -12.79 -18.27
C GLY A 35 3.63 -13.02 -16.89
N ARG A 36 3.22 -12.20 -15.94
CA ARG A 36 3.47 -12.46 -14.51
C ARG A 36 2.22 -13.03 -13.88
N VAL A 37 2.37 -14.10 -13.14
CA VAL A 37 1.29 -14.71 -12.36
C VAL A 37 1.27 -14.05 -10.98
N LYS A 38 0.12 -13.56 -10.56
CA LYS A 38 -0.11 -13.07 -9.21
C LYS A 38 -0.53 -14.26 -8.32
N LYS A 39 -0.35 -14.13 -7.00
CA LYS A 39 -0.73 -15.17 -6.05
C LYS A 39 -2.22 -15.52 -6.13
N MET A 40 -3.09 -14.53 -6.36
CA MET A 40 -4.53 -14.73 -6.53
C MET A 40 -4.89 -15.68 -7.69
N HIS A 41 -4.04 -15.82 -8.70
CA HIS A 41 -4.28 -16.75 -9.81
C HIS A 41 -4.18 -18.22 -9.41
N LEU A 42 -3.60 -18.52 -8.23
CA LEU A 42 -3.59 -19.90 -7.70
C LEU A 42 -4.99 -20.37 -7.30
N ASP A 43 -5.85 -19.43 -6.89
CA ASP A 43 -7.23 -19.70 -6.48
C ASP A 43 -8.25 -19.58 -7.65
N ARG A 44 -7.75 -19.69 -8.90
CA ARG A 44 -8.59 -19.68 -10.09
C ARG A 44 -9.41 -20.96 -10.23
N TRP A 45 -10.47 -20.86 -10.98
CA TRP A 45 -11.25 -22.02 -11.36
C TRP A 45 -10.47 -22.91 -12.33
N THR A 46 -10.44 -24.19 -12.01
CA THR A 46 -10.04 -25.32 -12.88
C THR A 46 -11.01 -26.45 -12.62
N PRO A 47 -11.08 -27.49 -13.46
CA PRO A 47 -11.95 -28.66 -13.18
C PRO A 47 -11.69 -29.26 -11.78
N GLU A 48 -10.44 -29.27 -11.33
CA GLU A 48 -10.02 -29.82 -10.04
C GLU A 48 -10.40 -28.91 -8.87
N THR A 49 -10.41 -27.59 -9.09
CA THR A 49 -10.69 -26.58 -8.05
C THR A 49 -12.12 -26.03 -8.11
N ALA A 50 -13.00 -26.60 -8.93
CA ALA A 50 -14.33 -26.07 -9.19
C ALA A 50 -15.18 -25.79 -7.94
N ALA A 51 -14.99 -26.55 -6.87
CA ALA A 51 -15.72 -26.38 -5.61
C ALA A 51 -15.10 -25.32 -4.66
N THR A 52 -13.83 -24.94 -4.85
CA THR A 52 -13.08 -24.10 -3.91
C THR A 52 -12.54 -22.82 -4.52
N ALA A 53 -12.61 -22.70 -5.85
CA ALA A 53 -12.10 -21.57 -6.58
C ALA A 53 -12.78 -20.25 -6.15
N LYS A 54 -12.00 -19.24 -5.87
CA LYS A 54 -12.48 -17.87 -5.56
C LYS A 54 -12.61 -17.01 -6.81
N TYR A 55 -11.84 -17.33 -7.85
CA TYR A 55 -11.73 -16.52 -9.07
C TYR A 55 -12.13 -17.33 -10.31
N PRO A 56 -12.56 -16.67 -11.39
CA PRO A 56 -12.92 -17.35 -12.63
C PRO A 56 -11.70 -18.02 -13.27
N ALA A 57 -11.95 -18.85 -14.29
CA ALA A 57 -10.90 -19.43 -15.10
C ALA A 57 -10.12 -18.34 -15.83
N LEU A 58 -8.82 -18.57 -16.03
CA LEU A 58 -8.00 -17.74 -16.88
C LEU A 58 -8.21 -18.14 -18.35
N HIS A 59 -8.43 -17.13 -19.18
CA HIS A 59 -8.60 -17.31 -20.62
C HIS A 59 -7.54 -16.48 -21.38
N TYR A 60 -7.18 -16.97 -22.55
CA TYR A 60 -6.38 -16.22 -23.49
C TYR A 60 -7.30 -15.30 -24.29
N GLY A 61 -6.91 -14.04 -24.46
CA GLY A 61 -7.72 -13.05 -25.17
C GLY A 61 -8.79 -12.35 -24.34
N THR A 62 -9.44 -11.37 -24.94
CA THR A 62 -10.54 -10.62 -24.32
C THR A 62 -11.82 -11.45 -24.36
N HIS A 63 -12.16 -12.01 -23.23
CA HIS A 63 -13.46 -12.64 -23.00
C HIS A 63 -14.34 -11.77 -22.13
N ASP A 64 -15.56 -11.49 -22.58
CA ASP A 64 -16.55 -10.64 -21.87
C ASP A 64 -17.19 -11.31 -20.64
N ASN A 65 -16.50 -12.24 -20.01
CA ASN A 65 -16.99 -12.97 -18.87
C ASN A 65 -16.88 -12.15 -17.58
N ASN A 66 -17.76 -11.18 -17.35
CA ASN A 66 -17.85 -10.41 -16.10
C ASN A 66 -16.54 -9.75 -15.62
N LYS A 67 -15.45 -9.89 -16.36
CA LYS A 67 -14.15 -9.33 -16.02
C LYS A 67 -13.98 -7.90 -16.52
N ASN A 68 -14.54 -7.62 -17.70
CA ASN A 68 -14.44 -6.30 -18.35
C ASN A 68 -15.54 -5.32 -17.88
N GLY A 69 -16.42 -5.77 -17.00
CA GLY A 69 -17.52 -4.98 -16.49
C GLY A 69 -17.47 -4.74 -14.99
N ASN A 70 -18.44 -4.05 -14.49
CA ASN A 70 -18.67 -3.83 -13.07
C ASN A 70 -19.24 -5.10 -12.43
N SER A 71 -18.37 -5.99 -12.00
CA SER A 71 -18.76 -7.20 -11.30
C SER A 71 -18.54 -7.06 -9.80
N SER A 72 -19.51 -7.51 -9.00
CA SER A 72 -19.37 -7.57 -7.54
C SER A 72 -18.23 -8.49 -7.08
N LEU A 73 -17.77 -9.39 -7.93
CA LEU A 73 -16.60 -10.24 -7.68
C LEU A 73 -15.32 -9.41 -7.43
N PHE A 74 -15.21 -8.25 -8.07
CA PHE A 74 -14.06 -7.34 -7.96
C PHE A 74 -14.36 -6.10 -7.10
N LEU A 75 -15.41 -6.18 -6.30
CA LEU A 75 -15.72 -5.18 -5.28
C LEU A 75 -15.03 -5.56 -3.97
N TYR A 76 -14.06 -4.75 -3.57
CA TYR A 76 -13.25 -4.99 -2.37
C TYR A 76 -13.55 -3.98 -1.27
N ASP A 77 -13.45 -4.44 -0.03
CA ASP A 77 -13.42 -3.55 1.13
C ASP A 77 -12.00 -2.99 1.28
N ALA A 78 -11.80 -1.78 0.79
CA ALA A 78 -10.54 -1.05 0.89
C ALA A 78 -10.47 -0.17 2.14
N SER A 79 -11.21 -0.52 3.18
CA SER A 79 -11.09 0.15 4.48
C SER A 79 -9.72 -0.12 5.08
N TYR A 80 -9.08 0.92 5.59
CA TYR A 80 -7.73 0.81 6.12
C TYR A 80 -7.48 1.73 7.31
N LEU A 81 -6.46 1.38 8.07
CA LEU A 81 -5.79 2.20 9.07
C LEU A 81 -4.32 2.31 8.70
N ARG A 82 -3.82 3.51 8.52
CA ARG A 82 -2.41 3.76 8.17
C ARG A 82 -1.74 4.70 9.16
N LEU A 83 -0.57 4.30 9.63
CA LEU A 83 0.33 5.14 10.40
C LEU A 83 1.23 5.91 9.41
N LYS A 84 0.78 7.14 9.04
CA LYS A 84 1.40 7.92 7.97
C LYS A 84 2.67 8.63 8.37
N ASN A 85 2.69 9.21 9.56
CA ASN A 85 3.85 9.99 10.02
C ASN A 85 4.07 9.78 11.51
N VAL A 86 5.27 9.37 11.86
CA VAL A 86 5.72 9.29 13.25
C VAL A 86 7.06 9.98 13.33
N GLU A 87 7.21 10.89 14.28
CA GLU A 87 8.47 11.57 14.55
C GLU A 87 8.79 11.45 16.04
N ILE A 88 10.04 11.08 16.32
CA ILE A 88 10.60 11.05 17.67
C ILE A 88 11.82 11.97 17.64
N GLY A 89 11.78 13.02 18.45
CA GLY A 89 12.88 14.00 18.54
C GLY A 89 13.43 14.08 19.97
N TYR A 90 14.72 14.32 20.06
CA TYR A 90 15.42 14.57 21.31
C TYR A 90 16.11 15.92 21.26
N ASN A 91 15.79 16.80 22.22
CA ASN A 91 16.45 18.08 22.38
C ASN A 91 17.68 17.90 23.29
N VAL A 92 18.85 18.21 22.77
CA VAL A 92 20.11 18.08 23.51
C VAL A 92 20.14 19.12 24.65
N SER A 93 20.58 18.68 25.83
CA SER A 93 20.62 19.53 27.01
C SER A 93 21.45 20.81 26.78
N PRO A 94 20.94 21.99 27.16
CA PRO A 94 21.66 23.25 27.03
C PRO A 94 23.03 23.29 27.75
N LYS A 95 23.15 22.50 28.83
CA LYS A 95 24.42 22.39 29.57
C LYS A 95 25.57 21.80 28.74
N LEU A 96 25.22 20.83 27.86
CA LEU A 96 26.18 20.23 26.95
C LEU A 96 26.51 21.18 25.79
N LEU A 97 25.49 21.87 25.26
CA LEU A 97 25.60 22.73 24.09
C LEU A 97 26.45 23.98 24.35
N ARG A 98 26.39 24.53 25.55
CA ARG A 98 27.23 25.71 25.95
C ARG A 98 28.73 25.51 25.77
N LYS A 99 29.21 24.27 25.92
CA LYS A 99 30.64 23.96 25.69
C LYS A 99 31.04 24.10 24.23
N PHE A 100 30.10 24.04 23.31
CA PHE A 100 30.34 24.09 21.87
C PHE A 100 29.83 25.39 21.22
N HIS A 101 29.40 26.37 22.01
CA HIS A 101 28.80 27.62 21.53
C HIS A 101 27.58 27.44 20.66
N VAL A 102 26.83 26.34 20.88
CA VAL A 102 25.59 26.02 20.21
C VAL A 102 24.44 26.43 21.09
N GLN A 103 23.44 27.13 20.54
CA GLN A 103 22.28 27.59 21.28
C GLN A 103 21.26 26.46 21.44
N GLN A 104 21.03 25.72 20.37
CA GLN A 104 20.05 24.62 20.36
C GLN A 104 20.52 23.51 19.42
N ALA A 105 20.31 22.25 19.83
CA ALA A 105 20.46 21.10 18.96
C ALA A 105 19.33 20.11 19.20
N ARG A 106 18.74 19.60 18.11
CA ARG A 106 17.70 18.60 18.12
C ARG A 106 18.08 17.48 17.18
N ILE A 107 17.96 16.25 17.66
CA ILE A 107 18.14 15.04 16.85
C ILE A 107 16.76 14.40 16.71
N TYR A 108 16.38 14.02 15.49
CA TYR A 108 15.08 13.37 15.28
C TYR A 108 15.15 12.21 14.29
N VAL A 109 14.20 11.31 14.46
CA VAL A 109 13.92 10.21 13.54
C VAL A 109 12.47 10.33 13.12
N GLN A 110 12.21 10.30 11.84
CA GLN A 110 10.89 10.35 11.25
C GLN A 110 10.64 9.12 10.40
N GLY A 111 9.48 8.52 10.57
CA GLY A 111 9.02 7.40 9.75
C GLY A 111 7.74 7.77 9.01
N LEU A 112 7.71 7.49 7.71
CA LEU A 112 6.54 7.72 6.87
C LEU A 112 5.96 6.38 6.40
N ASN A 113 4.63 6.27 6.40
CA ASN A 113 3.88 5.10 5.92
C ASN A 113 4.33 3.78 6.57
N LEU A 114 4.59 3.80 7.87
CA LEU A 114 5.23 2.69 8.58
C LEU A 114 4.39 1.43 8.60
N LEU A 115 3.10 1.57 8.89
CA LEU A 115 2.17 0.47 9.03
C LEU A 115 0.86 0.77 8.30
N THR A 116 0.35 -0.21 7.59
CA THR A 116 -0.98 -0.18 6.98
C THR A 116 -1.69 -1.48 7.34
N PHE A 117 -2.88 -1.37 7.87
CA PHE A 117 -3.81 -2.46 8.12
C PHE A 117 -5.00 -2.26 7.20
N ASP A 118 -5.24 -3.16 6.30
CA ASP A 118 -6.34 -3.11 5.33
C ASP A 118 -7.11 -4.42 5.28
N LYS A 119 -8.17 -4.45 4.47
CA LYS A 119 -9.04 -5.60 4.26
C LYS A 119 -9.03 -6.10 2.82
N LEU A 120 -8.04 -5.72 2.04
CA LEU A 120 -7.93 -6.12 0.63
C LEU A 120 -7.57 -7.59 0.42
N GLY A 121 -7.03 -8.24 1.47
CA GLY A 121 -6.75 -9.68 1.45
C GLY A 121 -5.65 -10.05 0.46
N ASP A 122 -5.99 -10.90 -0.50
CA ASP A 122 -5.02 -11.45 -1.47
C ASP A 122 -4.70 -10.50 -2.63
N VAL A 123 -5.35 -9.34 -2.67
CA VAL A 123 -5.12 -8.34 -3.71
C VAL A 123 -4.01 -7.40 -3.25
N ASP A 124 -2.85 -7.56 -3.85
CA ASP A 124 -1.65 -6.77 -3.52
C ASP A 124 -1.70 -5.38 -4.19
N ILE A 125 -2.59 -4.53 -3.69
CA ILE A 125 -2.74 -3.14 -4.11
C ILE A 125 -2.79 -2.22 -2.89
N ASP A 126 -2.50 -0.96 -3.12
CA ASP A 126 -2.65 0.05 -2.05
C ASP A 126 -4.13 0.37 -1.83
N PRO A 127 -4.63 0.40 -0.58
CA PRO A 127 -6.03 0.72 -0.28
C PRO A 127 -6.46 2.13 -0.68
N GLU A 128 -5.54 3.04 -1.00
CA GLU A 128 -5.83 4.36 -1.53
C GLU A 128 -6.05 4.38 -3.06
N THR A 129 -5.85 3.24 -3.74
CA THR A 129 -6.07 3.10 -5.19
C THR A 129 -7.49 3.55 -5.57
N LYS A 130 -7.62 4.24 -6.69
CA LYS A 130 -8.91 4.70 -7.20
C LYS A 130 -9.74 3.54 -7.74
N SER A 131 -11.06 3.66 -7.58
CA SER A 131 -12.00 2.74 -8.22
C SER A 131 -11.87 2.78 -9.73
N GLY A 132 -11.97 1.63 -10.38
CA GLY A 132 -11.83 1.49 -11.84
C GLY A 132 -10.39 1.32 -12.32
N ASP A 133 -9.39 1.57 -11.49
CA ASP A 133 -7.99 1.38 -11.87
C ASP A 133 -7.59 -0.10 -11.80
N GLY A 134 -6.73 -0.48 -12.69
CA GLY A 134 -6.26 -1.85 -12.85
C GLY A 134 -5.04 -2.21 -12.04
N ALA A 135 -4.95 -1.78 -10.80
CA ALA A 135 -3.82 -2.09 -9.90
C ALA A 135 -2.41 -1.76 -10.49
N SER A 136 -2.35 -0.79 -11.40
CA SER A 136 -1.10 -0.35 -12.05
C SER A 136 -0.32 0.67 -11.22
N TRP A 137 -0.75 0.94 -10.00
CA TRP A 137 -0.14 1.94 -9.15
C TRP A 137 1.09 1.42 -8.45
N TYR A 138 2.07 2.29 -8.38
CA TYR A 138 3.28 1.99 -7.62
C TYR A 138 2.96 1.92 -6.12
N PRO A 139 3.39 0.89 -5.39
CA PRO A 139 3.12 0.78 -3.97
C PRO A 139 3.76 1.91 -3.18
N ILE A 140 3.03 2.43 -2.19
CA ILE A 140 3.54 3.47 -1.30
C ILE A 140 4.73 2.93 -0.51
N GLN A 141 5.82 3.67 -0.54
CA GLN A 141 7.05 3.28 0.14
C GLN A 141 7.03 3.66 1.62
N LYS A 142 7.66 2.83 2.44
CA LYS A 142 8.04 3.18 3.80
C LYS A 142 9.33 3.98 3.75
N VAL A 143 9.36 5.13 4.41
CA VAL A 143 10.53 6.00 4.42
C VAL A 143 10.96 6.28 5.85
N PHE A 144 12.26 6.21 6.10
CA PHE A 144 12.87 6.59 7.37
C PHE A 144 13.83 7.76 7.13
N ASN A 145 13.59 8.85 7.82
CA ASN A 145 14.44 10.05 7.79
C ASN A 145 15.12 10.20 9.14
N PHE A 146 16.38 10.60 9.10
CA PHE A 146 17.17 10.96 10.27
C PHE A 146 17.64 12.39 10.06
N GLY A 147 17.47 13.23 11.06
CA GLY A 147 17.86 14.62 10.95
C GLY A 147 18.44 15.17 12.25
N ILE A 148 19.23 16.23 12.07
CA ILE A 148 19.81 17.02 13.16
C ILE A 148 19.58 18.49 12.80
N ASP A 149 18.92 19.22 13.71
CA ASP A 149 18.75 20.67 13.62
C ASP A 149 19.71 21.32 14.61
N ILE A 150 20.52 22.26 14.15
CA ILE A 150 21.49 22.98 15.00
C ILE A 150 21.31 24.47 14.79
N THR A 151 21.19 25.19 15.89
CA THR A 151 21.16 26.66 15.90
C THR A 151 22.38 27.19 16.69
N PHE A 152 23.15 28.09 16.08
CA PHE A 152 24.32 28.72 16.67
C PHE A 152 24.01 30.07 17.28
#